data_a6ea57b153e9daae5f19d72b8cb970c1
#
_entry.id   a6ea57b153e9daae5f19d72b8cb970c1
#
_cell.length_a   1.000
_cell.length_b   1.000
_cell.length_c   1.000
_cell.angle_alpha   90.00
_cell.angle_beta   90.00
_cell.angle_gamma   90.00
#
_symmetry.space_group_name_H-M   'P 1'
#
loop_
_entity.id
_entity.type
_entity.pdbx_description
1 polymer ?
#
loop_
_entity_poly.entity_id
_entity_poly.type
_entity_poly.pdbx_seq_one_letter_code
_entity_poly.pdbx_strand_id
1 'polypeptide(L)'
;MVRIGQSKTANVLLAVEAAKRYAADGITANALMPGGIRTGLQRHQTSVAAREIFDNYDWKTPEQGASTSVLLAASPLVAGVTGRYFEDNNEAERTTDPEAHSGVRPHALDPEAAERLWNVSLDLVGR
;
A
#
# COMPACT_ATOMS: atom_id res chain seq x y z
N MET A 1 1.21 -14.57 9.60
CA MET A 1 1.85 -13.52 8.76
C MET A 1 1.40 -13.52 7.31
N VAL A 2 1.28 -14.67 6.62
CA VAL A 2 0.86 -14.77 5.20
C VAL A 2 -0.47 -14.06 4.91
N ARG A 3 -1.50 -14.22 5.75
CA ARG A 3 -2.83 -13.59 5.54
C ARG A 3 -2.80 -12.07 5.57
N ILE A 4 -1.96 -11.46 6.42
CA ILE A 4 -1.83 -10.00 6.49
C ILE A 4 -1.17 -9.48 5.20
N GLY A 5 -0.09 -10.13 4.74
CA GLY A 5 0.56 -9.78 3.48
C GLY A 5 -0.40 -9.84 2.28
N GLN A 6 -1.20 -10.90 2.19
CA GLN A 6 -2.21 -11.05 1.13
C GLN A 6 -3.25 -9.92 1.14
N SER A 7 -3.76 -9.53 2.33
CA SER A 7 -4.72 -8.42 2.43
C SER A 7 -4.11 -7.08 2.01
N LYS A 8 -2.83 -6.86 2.27
CA LYS A 8 -2.12 -5.64 1.83
C LYS A 8 -1.86 -5.64 0.33
N THR A 9 -1.49 -6.78 -0.25
CA THR A 9 -1.41 -6.94 -1.71
C THR A 9 -2.76 -6.67 -2.38
N ALA A 10 -3.86 -7.12 -1.78
CA ALA A 10 -5.20 -6.85 -2.29
C ALA A 10 -5.52 -5.35 -2.36
N ASN A 11 -5.05 -4.54 -1.40
CA ASN A 11 -5.22 -3.08 -1.46
C ASN A 11 -4.49 -2.46 -2.66
N VAL A 12 -3.30 -2.96 -3.00
CA VAL A 12 -2.56 -2.50 -4.17
C VAL A 12 -3.28 -2.89 -5.46
N LEU A 13 -3.71 -4.14 -5.58
CA LEU A 13 -4.49 -4.63 -6.73
C LEU A 13 -5.81 -3.85 -6.90
N LEU A 14 -6.47 -3.49 -5.80
CA LEU A 14 -7.68 -2.67 -5.84
C LEU A 14 -7.39 -1.30 -6.48
N ALA A 15 -6.27 -0.66 -6.13
CA ALA A 15 -5.88 0.62 -6.71
C ALA A 15 -5.55 0.48 -8.21
N VAL A 16 -4.88 -0.62 -8.62
CA VAL A 16 -4.59 -0.92 -10.03
C VAL A 16 -5.87 -1.02 -10.86
N GLU A 17 -6.86 -1.78 -10.39
CA GLU A 17 -8.13 -1.94 -11.12
C GLU A 17 -8.98 -0.66 -11.09
N ALA A 18 -9.03 0.05 -9.95
CA ALA A 18 -9.72 1.33 -9.86
C ALA A 18 -9.13 2.36 -10.83
N ALA A 19 -7.80 2.42 -10.95
CA ALA A 19 -7.11 3.28 -11.90
C ALA A 19 -7.55 3.02 -13.35
N LYS A 20 -7.69 1.75 -13.73
CA LYS A 20 -8.17 1.34 -15.05
C LYS A 20 -9.64 1.72 -15.28
N ARG A 21 -10.50 1.41 -14.32
CA ARG A 21 -11.95 1.58 -14.45
C ARG A 21 -12.40 3.04 -14.49
N TYR A 22 -11.75 3.89 -13.71
CA TYR A 22 -12.16 5.29 -13.53
C TYR A 22 -11.28 6.28 -14.29
N ALA A 23 -10.39 5.80 -15.18
CA ALA A 23 -9.53 6.65 -15.99
C ALA A 23 -10.33 7.64 -16.87
N ALA A 24 -11.43 7.18 -17.47
CA ALA A 24 -12.29 8.00 -18.32
C ALA A 24 -13.03 9.11 -17.54
N ASP A 25 -13.23 8.89 -16.24
CA ASP A 25 -13.87 9.86 -15.33
C ASP A 25 -12.85 10.86 -14.74
N GLY A 26 -11.58 10.76 -15.13
CA GLY A 26 -10.51 11.60 -14.61
C GLY A 26 -10.12 11.31 -13.16
N ILE A 27 -10.49 10.14 -12.64
CA ILE A 27 -10.17 9.72 -11.27
C ILE A 27 -8.88 8.93 -11.28
N THR A 28 -7.95 9.32 -10.41
CA THR A 28 -6.69 8.59 -10.18
C THR A 28 -6.79 7.73 -8.91
N ALA A 29 -6.16 6.56 -8.93
CA ALA A 29 -6.08 5.66 -7.80
C ALA A 29 -4.66 5.11 -7.67
N ASN A 30 -4.05 5.30 -6.52
CA ASN A 30 -2.71 4.80 -6.22
C ASN A 30 -2.73 4.13 -4.85
N ALA A 31 -1.80 3.22 -4.62
CA ALA A 31 -1.58 2.59 -3.33
C ALA A 31 -0.28 3.09 -2.72
N LEU A 32 -0.20 3.07 -1.40
CA LEU A 32 1.01 3.47 -0.69
C LEU A 32 1.25 2.64 0.57
N MET A 33 2.50 2.63 1.02
CA MET A 33 2.91 2.20 2.34
C MET A 33 3.37 3.41 3.16
N PRO A 34 2.72 3.71 4.29
CA PRO A 34 3.10 4.86 5.12
C PRO A 34 4.39 4.62 5.92
N GLY A 35 4.87 3.37 5.98
CA GLY A 35 6.00 2.95 6.81
C GLY A 35 5.58 2.47 8.20
N GLY A 36 6.55 2.17 9.03
CA GLY A 36 6.34 1.88 10.44
C GLY A 36 6.15 3.18 11.23
N ILE A 37 4.98 3.38 11.79
CA ILE A 37 4.63 4.61 12.51
C ILE A 37 4.36 4.27 13.97
N ARG A 38 4.99 5.03 14.87
CA ARG A 38 4.75 4.89 16.30
C ARG A 38 3.39 5.47 16.66
N THR A 39 2.42 4.58 16.93
CA THR A 39 1.05 4.96 17.28
C THR A 39 0.57 4.22 18.54
N GLY A 40 -0.60 4.55 19.03
CA GLY A 40 -1.21 3.82 20.14
C GLY A 40 -1.59 2.36 19.83
N LEU A 41 -1.50 1.92 18.58
CA LEU A 41 -1.80 0.54 18.17
C LEU A 41 -0.87 -0.47 18.83
N GLN A 42 0.41 -0.11 19.04
CA GLN A 42 1.42 -0.99 19.61
C GLN A 42 1.27 -1.20 21.13
N ARG A 43 0.40 -0.44 21.82
CA ARG A 43 0.17 -0.56 23.27
C ARG A 43 -0.28 -1.97 23.72
N HIS A 44 -0.85 -2.74 22.79
CA HIS A 44 -1.33 -4.10 23.04
C HIS A 44 -0.30 -5.19 22.72
N GLN A 45 0.90 -4.82 22.29
CA GLN A 45 2.01 -5.76 22.05
C GLN A 45 2.60 -6.21 23.39
N THR A 46 2.38 -7.49 23.73
CA THR A 46 2.77 -8.04 25.04
C THR A 46 3.96 -9.00 24.97
N SER A 47 4.35 -9.48 23.78
CA SER A 47 5.47 -10.43 23.66
C SER A 47 6.83 -9.75 23.78
N VAL A 48 7.79 -10.43 24.40
CA VAL A 48 9.18 -9.92 24.57
C VAL A 48 9.83 -9.67 23.20
N ALA A 49 9.73 -10.63 22.27
CA ALA A 49 10.27 -10.49 20.93
C ALA A 49 9.69 -9.29 20.15
N ALA A 50 8.39 -9.02 20.32
CA ALA A 50 7.76 -7.86 19.73
C ALA A 50 8.28 -6.55 20.33
N ARG A 51 8.60 -6.53 21.62
CA ARG A 51 9.20 -5.34 22.28
C ARG A 51 10.60 -5.07 21.79
N GLU A 52 11.44 -6.08 21.64
CA GLU A 52 12.80 -5.91 21.10
C GLU A 52 12.80 -5.35 19.68
N ILE A 53 11.92 -5.84 18.81
CA ILE A 53 11.72 -5.28 17.46
C ILE A 53 11.24 -3.84 17.57
N PHE A 54 10.28 -3.58 18.46
CA PHE A 54 9.71 -2.26 18.64
C PHE A 54 10.73 -1.22 19.11
N ASP A 55 11.60 -1.59 20.04
CA ASP A 55 12.59 -0.69 20.61
C ASP A 55 13.77 -0.38 19.67
N ASN A 56 14.05 -1.29 18.72
CA ASN A 56 15.14 -1.15 17.75
C ASN A 56 14.69 -0.70 16.35
N TYR A 57 13.38 -0.52 16.11
CA TYR A 57 12.86 -0.10 14.81
C TYR A 57 12.91 1.43 14.69
N ASP A 58 13.34 1.91 13.52
CA ASP A 58 13.34 3.34 13.18
C ASP A 58 11.92 3.81 12.84
N TRP A 59 11.20 4.24 13.88
CA TRP A 59 9.79 4.62 13.76
C TRP A 59 9.64 6.02 13.19
N LYS A 60 8.76 6.14 12.21
CA LYS A 60 8.29 7.45 11.73
C LYS A 60 7.36 8.11 12.73
N THR A 61 7.35 9.44 12.73
CA THR A 61 6.28 10.20 13.38
C THR A 61 4.97 10.08 12.60
N PRO A 62 3.80 10.39 13.20
CA PRO A 62 2.53 10.42 12.47
C PRO A 62 2.56 11.34 11.24
N GLU A 63 3.23 12.49 11.33
CA GLU A 63 3.38 13.45 10.23
C GLU A 63 4.22 12.87 9.09
N GLN A 64 5.32 12.20 9.40
CA GLN A 64 6.15 11.49 8.41
C GLN A 64 5.36 10.36 7.75
N GLY A 65 4.57 9.62 8.52
CA GLY A 65 3.70 8.56 8.00
C GLY A 65 2.60 9.09 7.08
N ALA A 66 2.09 10.30 7.32
CA ALA A 66 1.07 10.93 6.49
C ALA A 66 1.65 11.53 5.19
N SER A 67 2.95 11.76 5.09
CA SER A 67 3.56 12.55 4.00
C SER A 67 3.28 11.98 2.61
N THR A 68 3.39 10.66 2.41
CA THR A 68 3.10 10.02 1.11
C THR A 68 1.61 10.13 0.74
N SER A 69 0.71 10.07 1.72
CA SER A 69 -0.72 10.31 1.49
C SER A 69 -0.99 11.73 1.02
N VAL A 70 -0.35 12.72 1.64
CA VAL A 70 -0.46 14.13 1.26
C VAL A 70 0.12 14.38 -0.12
N LEU A 71 1.29 13.78 -0.43
CA LEU A 71 1.87 13.83 -1.77
C LEU A 71 0.87 13.38 -2.83
N LEU A 72 0.27 12.19 -2.65
CA LEU A 72 -0.64 11.60 -3.63
C LEU A 72 -1.97 12.36 -3.74
N ALA A 73 -2.43 12.97 -2.65
CA ALA A 73 -3.71 13.67 -2.64
C ALA A 73 -3.65 15.10 -3.18
N ALA A 74 -2.52 15.79 -3.02
CA ALA A 74 -2.47 17.24 -3.21
C ALA A 74 -1.30 17.77 -4.04
N SER A 75 -0.26 16.96 -4.32
CA SER A 75 0.91 17.46 -5.02
C SER A 75 0.73 17.49 -6.54
N PRO A 76 1.06 18.61 -7.20
CA PRO A 76 1.08 18.68 -8.65
C PRO A 76 2.14 17.76 -9.29
N LEU A 77 3.15 17.32 -8.54
CA LEU A 77 4.20 16.42 -9.03
C LEU A 77 3.67 15.04 -9.44
N VAL A 78 2.54 14.63 -8.90
CA VAL A 78 1.89 13.35 -9.21
C VAL A 78 0.59 13.52 -9.98
N ALA A 79 0.38 14.68 -10.59
CA ALA A 79 -0.82 14.93 -11.39
C ALA A 79 -0.91 13.92 -12.55
N GLY A 80 -2.05 13.21 -12.65
CA GLY A 80 -2.29 12.19 -13.66
C GLY A 80 -1.58 10.84 -13.41
N VAL A 81 -0.79 10.72 -12.37
CA VAL A 81 -0.18 9.43 -11.98
C VAL A 81 -1.25 8.53 -11.36
N THR A 82 -1.43 7.32 -11.92
CA THR A 82 -2.46 6.39 -11.47
C THR A 82 -2.02 4.94 -11.61
N GLY A 83 -2.58 4.05 -10.80
CA GLY A 83 -2.28 2.60 -10.82
C GLY A 83 -0.88 2.26 -10.30
N ARG A 84 -0.28 3.12 -9.48
CA ARG A 84 1.07 2.98 -8.97
C ARG A 84 1.09 2.70 -7.47
N TYR A 85 2.24 2.21 -7.02
CA TYR A 85 2.52 1.98 -5.60
C TYR A 85 3.65 2.88 -5.14
N PHE A 86 3.45 3.52 -3.99
CA PHE A 86 4.36 4.52 -3.43
C PHE A 86 4.83 4.12 -2.04
N GLU A 87 6.06 4.46 -1.74
CA GLU A 87 6.67 4.41 -0.41
C GLU A 87 7.64 5.58 -0.24
N ASP A 88 7.72 6.15 0.96
CA ASP A 88 8.65 7.23 1.28
C ASP A 88 8.64 8.40 0.30
N ASN A 89 7.45 8.83 -0.13
CA ASN A 89 7.19 9.91 -1.09
C ASN A 89 7.73 9.67 -2.51
N ASN A 90 8.04 8.42 -2.87
CA ASN A 90 8.49 8.05 -4.21
C ASN A 90 7.65 6.89 -4.76
N GLU A 91 7.56 6.79 -6.09
CA GLU A 91 7.08 5.56 -6.72
C GLU A 91 8.06 4.43 -6.39
N ALA A 92 7.52 3.33 -5.87
CA ALA A 92 8.32 2.20 -5.45
C ALA A 92 8.91 1.45 -6.65
N GLU A 93 10.17 1.09 -6.56
CA GLU A 93 10.82 0.26 -7.57
C GLU A 93 10.24 -1.16 -7.58
N ARG A 94 10.15 -1.76 -8.76
CA ARG A 94 9.77 -3.17 -8.89
C ARG A 94 10.93 -4.06 -8.49
N THR A 95 10.67 -5.03 -7.63
CA THR A 95 11.68 -5.97 -7.16
C THR A 95 11.17 -7.41 -7.15
N THR A 96 12.04 -8.35 -7.50
CA THR A 96 11.81 -9.79 -7.37
C THR A 96 12.65 -10.40 -6.25
N ASP A 97 13.50 -9.61 -5.62
CA ASP A 97 14.34 -10.07 -4.50
C ASP A 97 13.48 -10.40 -3.28
N PRO A 98 13.44 -11.66 -2.82
CA PRO A 98 12.62 -12.08 -1.68
C PRO A 98 13.03 -11.39 -0.36
N GLU A 99 14.28 -10.93 -0.25
CA GLU A 99 14.80 -10.29 0.96
C GLU A 99 14.69 -8.75 0.93
N ALA A 100 14.20 -8.16 -0.18
CA ALA A 100 14.04 -6.71 -0.25
C ALA A 100 13.02 -6.21 0.78
N HIS A 101 13.43 -5.23 1.58
CA HIS A 101 12.59 -4.56 2.57
C HIS A 101 11.76 -3.40 2.00
N SER A 102 12.06 -2.97 0.77
CA SER A 102 11.38 -1.93 0.03
C SER A 102 11.01 -2.40 -1.38
N GLY A 103 10.21 -1.62 -2.08
CA GLY A 103 9.79 -1.92 -3.44
C GLY A 103 8.49 -2.73 -3.53
N VAL A 104 8.00 -2.88 -4.74
CA VAL A 104 6.75 -3.58 -5.05
C VAL A 104 7.01 -4.84 -5.86
N ARG A 105 6.38 -5.93 -5.46
CA ARG A 105 6.47 -7.20 -6.19
C ARG A 105 5.60 -7.16 -7.46
N PRO A 106 6.06 -7.76 -8.58
CA PRO A 106 5.31 -7.76 -9.84
C PRO A 106 3.86 -8.25 -9.69
N HIS A 107 3.62 -9.27 -8.88
CA HIS A 107 2.27 -9.83 -8.68
C HIS A 107 1.29 -8.86 -7.98
N ALA A 108 1.79 -7.87 -7.25
CA ALA A 108 0.95 -6.85 -6.62
C ALA A 108 0.45 -5.77 -7.61
N LEU A 109 1.04 -5.70 -8.80
CA LEU A 109 0.66 -4.80 -9.89
C LEU A 109 0.11 -5.56 -11.11
N ASP A 110 -0.23 -6.83 -10.95
CA ASP A 110 -0.75 -7.67 -12.04
C ASP A 110 -2.20 -7.28 -12.38
N PRO A 111 -2.47 -6.80 -13.61
CA PRO A 111 -3.79 -6.34 -14.01
C PRO A 111 -4.84 -7.45 -14.05
N GLU A 112 -4.45 -8.70 -14.37
CA GLU A 112 -5.39 -9.83 -14.40
C GLU A 112 -5.82 -10.21 -12.98
N ALA A 113 -4.88 -10.23 -12.04
CA ALA A 113 -5.18 -10.47 -10.64
C ALA A 113 -6.03 -9.34 -10.04
N ALA A 114 -5.78 -8.09 -10.44
CA ALA A 114 -6.56 -6.92 -10.03
C ALA A 114 -8.02 -7.01 -10.50
N GLU A 115 -8.24 -7.31 -11.76
CA GLU A 115 -9.58 -7.50 -12.33
C GLU A 115 -10.34 -8.65 -11.66
N ARG A 116 -9.66 -9.78 -11.44
CA ARG A 116 -10.25 -10.94 -10.74
C ARG A 116 -10.64 -10.59 -9.31
N LEU A 117 -9.77 -9.90 -8.56
CA LEU A 117 -10.07 -9.45 -7.20
C LEU A 117 -11.28 -8.53 -7.17
N TRP A 118 -11.36 -7.59 -8.09
CA TRP A 118 -12.49 -6.66 -8.20
C TRP A 118 -13.81 -7.40 -8.40
N ASN A 119 -13.87 -8.32 -9.36
CA ASN A 119 -15.08 -9.08 -9.68
C ASN A 119 -15.53 -9.95 -8.49
N VAL A 120 -14.61 -10.69 -7.86
CA VAL A 120 -14.90 -11.47 -6.65
C VAL A 120 -15.40 -10.58 -5.51
N SER A 121 -14.83 -9.38 -5.36
CA SER A 121 -15.25 -8.43 -4.33
C SER A 121 -16.68 -7.93 -4.58
N LEU A 122 -17.03 -7.63 -5.82
CA LEU A 122 -18.41 -7.26 -6.19
C LEU A 122 -19.40 -8.37 -5.86
N ASP A 123 -19.07 -9.61 -6.20
CA ASP A 123 -19.93 -10.76 -5.91
C ASP A 123 -20.15 -10.95 -4.40
N LEU A 124 -19.09 -10.78 -3.61
CA LEU A 124 -19.14 -10.90 -2.14
C LEU A 124 -19.94 -9.78 -1.46
N VAL A 125 -19.89 -8.55 -1.97
CA VAL A 125 -20.68 -7.46 -1.40
C VAL A 125 -22.13 -7.41 -1.89
N GLY A 126 -22.57 -8.33 -2.77
CA GLY A 126 -23.97 -8.62 -3.10
C GLY A 126 -24.65 -7.58 -4.00
N ARG A 127 -24.01 -7.20 -5.00
CA ARG A 127 -24.51 -6.06 -5.82
C ARG A 127 -24.70 -6.31 -7.20
#